data_114e3305f638351404c048684e938599
#
_entry.id   114e3305f638351404c048684e938599
#
_cell.length_a   1.000
_cell.length_b   1.000
_cell.length_c   1.000
_cell.angle_alpha   90.00
_cell.angle_beta   90.00
_cell.angle_gamma   90.00
#
_symmetry.space_group_name_H-M   'P 1'
#
loop_
_entity.id
_entity.type
_entity.pdbx_description
1 polymer ?
#
loop_
_entity_poly.entity_id
_entity_poly.type
_entity_poly.pdbx_seq_one_letter_code
_entity_poly.pdbx_strand_id
1 'polypeptide(L)'
;MAKATPEGKVKKKLLDFLKSLGGDCFFYMPVQNGMGQTGIPDVMAIIKGVPFAFECKATPKQHPTVLQAYALDRIHKACGFAWVIDNESVELAKKMVGAIIEAVDESAEYLNAEELEEFSRSDVTKVLYRWKDKLEIMEFEDGACS
;
A
#
# COMPACT_ATOMS: atom_id res chain seq x y z
N MET A 1 -15.96 -0.87 -28.37
CA MET A 1 -15.23 -0.89 -27.10
C MET A 1 -14.40 0.39 -26.96
N ALA A 2 -14.56 1.10 -25.88
CA ALA A 2 -13.75 2.28 -25.62
C ALA A 2 -12.28 1.86 -25.40
N LYS A 3 -11.35 2.58 -26.07
CA LYS A 3 -9.92 2.36 -25.91
C LYS A 3 -9.50 2.79 -24.49
N ALA A 4 -8.75 1.93 -23.78
CA ALA A 4 -8.27 2.26 -22.43
C ALA A 4 -7.45 3.56 -22.44
N THR A 5 -7.74 4.45 -21.51
CA THR A 5 -6.95 5.67 -21.32
C THR A 5 -5.53 5.35 -20.87
N PRO A 6 -4.54 6.22 -21.08
CA PRO A 6 -3.18 6.01 -20.59
C PRO A 6 -3.13 5.74 -19.07
N GLU A 7 -3.87 6.49 -18.28
CA GLU A 7 -4.02 6.26 -16.84
C GLU A 7 -4.68 4.93 -16.53
N GLY A 8 -5.73 4.56 -17.27
CA GLY A 8 -6.39 3.25 -17.15
C GLY A 8 -5.46 2.09 -17.43
N LYS A 9 -4.45 2.25 -18.30
CA LYS A 9 -3.41 1.23 -18.54
C LYS A 9 -2.49 1.04 -17.35
N VAL A 10 -2.09 2.11 -16.69
CA VAL A 10 -1.29 2.06 -15.45
C VAL A 10 -2.08 1.36 -14.36
N LYS A 11 -3.32 1.78 -14.16
CA LYS A 11 -4.25 1.18 -13.20
C LYS A 11 -4.46 -0.32 -13.47
N LYS A 12 -4.63 -0.71 -14.73
CA LYS A 12 -4.79 -2.12 -15.09
C LYS A 12 -3.54 -2.94 -14.73
N LYS A 13 -2.34 -2.44 -15.00
CA LYS A 13 -1.09 -3.13 -14.62
C LYS A 13 -1.00 -3.33 -13.11
N LEU A 14 -1.35 -2.30 -12.33
CA LEU A 14 -1.40 -2.42 -10.87
C LEU A 14 -2.41 -3.47 -10.43
N LEU A 15 -3.64 -3.41 -10.92
CA LEU A 15 -4.71 -4.34 -10.52
C LEU A 15 -4.38 -5.79 -10.90
N ASP A 16 -3.82 -6.02 -12.08
CA ASP A 16 -3.38 -7.36 -12.51
C ASP A 16 -2.28 -7.89 -11.57
N PHE A 17 -1.36 -7.04 -11.16
CA PHE A 17 -0.34 -7.40 -10.18
C PHE A 17 -0.94 -7.72 -8.80
N LEU A 18 -1.82 -6.88 -8.27
CA LEU A 18 -2.49 -7.13 -6.98
C LEU A 18 -3.29 -8.43 -6.99
N LYS A 19 -3.98 -8.73 -8.10
CA LYS A 19 -4.67 -10.02 -8.29
C LYS A 19 -3.70 -11.20 -8.27
N SER A 20 -2.50 -11.03 -8.82
CA SER A 20 -1.48 -12.09 -8.85
C SER A 20 -0.97 -12.49 -7.46
N LEU A 21 -1.12 -11.61 -6.45
CA LEU A 21 -0.72 -11.88 -5.07
C LEU A 21 -1.67 -12.84 -4.34
N GLY A 22 -2.84 -13.12 -4.90
CA GLY A 22 -3.78 -14.09 -4.37
C GLY A 22 -4.27 -13.75 -2.96
N GLY A 23 -4.23 -14.73 -2.05
CA GLY A 23 -4.68 -14.57 -0.66
C GLY A 23 -3.86 -13.62 0.20
N ASP A 24 -2.68 -13.20 -0.27
CA ASP A 24 -1.82 -12.24 0.44
C ASP A 24 -2.29 -10.79 0.31
N CYS A 25 -3.22 -10.53 -0.61
CA CYS A 25 -3.70 -9.19 -0.93
C CYS A 25 -5.22 -9.11 -0.95
N PHE A 26 -5.76 -8.17 -0.21
CA PHE A 26 -7.12 -7.67 -0.38
C PHE A 26 -7.04 -6.24 -0.91
N PHE A 27 -7.76 -5.94 -1.98
CA PHE A 27 -7.81 -4.57 -2.52
C PHE A 27 -9.21 -4.21 -3.00
N TYR A 28 -9.47 -2.92 -3.05
CA TYR A 28 -10.69 -2.37 -3.62
C TYR A 28 -10.42 -1.00 -4.25
N MET A 29 -11.31 -0.62 -5.15
CA MET A 29 -11.32 0.70 -5.75
C MET A 29 -12.44 1.53 -5.11
N PRO A 30 -12.12 2.57 -4.32
CA PRO A 30 -13.13 3.42 -3.73
C PRO A 30 -13.98 4.11 -4.80
N VAL A 31 -15.29 4.09 -4.65
CA VAL A 31 -16.21 4.79 -5.54
C VAL A 31 -16.40 6.22 -5.03
N GLN A 32 -16.06 7.20 -5.86
CA GLN A 32 -16.29 8.62 -5.57
C GLN A 32 -17.61 9.06 -6.21
N ASN A 33 -18.70 8.98 -5.48
CA ASN A 33 -20.04 9.33 -5.95
C ASN A 33 -20.62 10.61 -5.33
N GLY A 34 -19.78 11.51 -4.85
CA GLY A 34 -20.17 12.80 -4.26
C GLY A 34 -20.74 12.75 -2.84
N MET A 35 -20.99 11.57 -2.30
CA MET A 35 -21.51 11.38 -0.94
C MET A 35 -20.43 11.03 0.09
N GLY A 36 -19.21 10.81 -0.37
CA GLY A 36 -18.08 10.40 0.45
C GLY A 36 -16.97 11.45 0.51
N GLN A 37 -15.86 11.05 1.08
CA GLN A 37 -14.64 11.86 1.17
C GLN A 37 -14.04 12.05 -0.23
N THR A 38 -13.82 13.31 -0.62
CA THR A 38 -13.18 13.64 -1.91
C THR A 38 -11.66 13.43 -1.85
N GLY A 39 -11.04 13.16 -3.00
CA GLY A 39 -9.59 12.99 -3.12
C GLY A 39 -9.07 11.64 -2.63
N ILE A 40 -9.94 10.67 -2.43
CA ILE A 40 -9.53 9.30 -2.05
C ILE A 40 -8.70 8.69 -3.19
N PRO A 41 -7.59 7.96 -2.88
CA PRO A 41 -6.78 7.29 -3.88
C PRO A 41 -7.57 6.29 -4.73
N ASP A 42 -7.11 6.04 -5.95
CA ASP A 42 -7.75 5.13 -6.91
C ASP A 42 -7.90 3.69 -6.41
N VAL A 43 -6.90 3.22 -5.66
CA VAL A 43 -6.85 1.84 -5.16
C VAL A 43 -6.39 1.84 -3.70
N MET A 44 -7.12 1.13 -2.87
CA MET A 44 -6.73 0.81 -1.49
C MET A 44 -6.45 -0.69 -1.39
N ALA A 45 -5.38 -1.07 -0.72
CA ALA A 45 -5.02 -2.46 -0.55
C ALA A 45 -4.50 -2.76 0.85
N ILE A 46 -4.68 -4.00 1.27
CA ILE A 46 -4.02 -4.60 2.43
C ILE A 46 -3.21 -5.78 1.89
N ILE A 47 -1.90 -5.71 2.03
CA ILE A 47 -0.99 -6.74 1.53
C ILE A 47 -0.19 -7.29 2.71
N LYS A 48 -0.40 -8.56 3.07
CA LYS A 48 0.22 -9.18 4.25
C LYS A 48 0.04 -8.37 5.55
N GLY A 49 -1.12 -7.75 5.72
CA GLY A 49 -1.43 -6.91 6.86
C GLY A 49 -0.93 -5.47 6.77
N VAL A 50 -0.22 -5.11 5.71
CA VAL A 50 0.31 -3.76 5.48
C VAL A 50 -0.67 -2.96 4.61
N PRO A 51 -1.10 -1.75 5.04
CA PRO A 51 -2.01 -0.92 4.24
C PRO A 51 -1.26 -0.16 3.15
N PHE A 52 -1.84 -0.15 1.96
CA PHE A 52 -1.35 0.57 0.79
C PHE A 52 -2.45 1.43 0.18
N ALA A 53 -2.07 2.58 -0.35
CA ALA A 53 -2.91 3.43 -1.18
C ALA A 53 -2.16 3.80 -2.45
N PHE A 54 -2.82 3.68 -3.59
CA PHE A 54 -2.24 4.01 -4.88
C PHE A 54 -3.12 5.03 -5.61
N GLU A 55 -2.52 6.13 -5.99
CA GLU A 55 -3.07 7.10 -6.93
C GLU A 55 -2.39 6.88 -8.28
N CYS A 56 -3.16 6.64 -9.33
CA CYS A 56 -2.65 6.35 -10.67
C CYS A 56 -2.68 7.60 -11.54
N LYS A 57 -1.58 7.86 -12.23
CA LYS A 57 -1.46 8.91 -13.24
C LYS A 57 -0.93 8.30 -14.54
N ALA A 58 -1.20 8.96 -15.67
CA ALA A 58 -0.72 8.47 -16.96
C ALA A 58 0.81 8.58 -17.09
N THR A 59 1.37 9.71 -16.65
CA THR A 59 2.80 10.03 -16.76
C THR A 59 3.29 10.78 -15.52
N PRO A 60 4.63 10.86 -15.30
CA PRO A 60 5.22 11.63 -14.20
C PRO A 60 4.91 13.14 -14.25
N LYS A 61 4.48 13.65 -15.39
CA LYS A 61 4.11 15.08 -15.55
C LYS A 61 2.77 15.41 -14.92
N GLN A 62 1.94 14.41 -14.65
CA GLN A 62 0.66 14.60 -13.99
C GLN A 62 0.82 14.43 -12.48
N HIS A 63 0.30 15.41 -11.74
CA HIS A 63 0.38 15.42 -10.29
C HIS A 63 -0.99 15.13 -9.67
N PRO A 64 -1.03 14.60 -8.44
CA PRO A 64 -2.28 14.49 -7.71
C PRO A 64 -2.89 15.89 -7.48
N THR A 65 -4.21 15.95 -7.41
CA THR A 65 -4.89 17.16 -6.95
C THR A 65 -4.55 17.46 -5.50
N VAL A 66 -4.82 18.67 -5.03
CA VAL A 66 -4.59 19.05 -3.63
C VAL A 66 -5.30 18.11 -2.66
N LEU A 67 -6.54 17.71 -2.95
CA LEU A 67 -7.30 16.77 -2.10
C LEU A 67 -6.72 15.36 -2.13
N GLN A 68 -6.26 14.88 -3.28
CA GLN A 68 -5.57 13.60 -3.40
C GLN A 68 -4.25 13.61 -2.62
N ALA A 69 -3.44 14.66 -2.79
CA ALA A 69 -2.18 14.81 -2.05
C ALA A 69 -2.41 14.86 -0.53
N TYR A 70 -3.45 15.54 -0.09
CA TYR A 70 -3.83 15.58 1.33
C TYR A 70 -4.25 14.20 1.86
N ALA A 71 -5.03 13.44 1.10
CA ALA A 71 -5.42 12.08 1.49
C ALA A 71 -4.20 11.14 1.58
N LEU A 72 -3.30 11.19 0.58
CA LEU A 72 -2.06 10.40 0.57
C LEU A 72 -1.16 10.75 1.77
N ASP A 73 -1.00 12.02 2.10
CA ASP A 73 -0.23 12.47 3.27
C ASP A 73 -0.83 11.95 4.59
N ARG A 74 -2.15 11.97 4.72
CA ARG A 74 -2.83 11.41 5.90
C ARG A 74 -2.63 9.90 6.05
N ILE A 75 -2.69 9.16 4.94
CA ILE A 75 -2.44 7.71 4.93
C ILE A 75 -0.99 7.44 5.32
N HIS A 76 -0.05 8.20 4.76
CA HIS A 76 1.36 8.10 5.11
C HIS A 76 1.60 8.38 6.60
N LYS A 77 1.05 9.45 7.14
CA LYS A 77 1.13 9.78 8.58
C LYS A 77 0.49 8.71 9.49
N ALA A 78 -0.48 7.98 8.98
CA ALA A 78 -1.10 6.84 9.66
C ALA A 78 -0.30 5.53 9.49
N CYS A 79 0.96 5.61 9.00
CA CYS A 79 1.86 4.49 8.75
C CYS A 79 1.40 3.53 7.64
N GLY A 80 0.57 4.00 6.70
CA GLY A 80 0.30 3.30 5.44
C GLY A 80 1.28 3.72 4.36
N PHE A 81 1.49 2.86 3.37
CA PHE A 81 2.22 3.23 2.16
C PHE A 81 1.28 3.94 1.19
N ALA A 82 1.59 5.18 0.83
CA ALA A 82 0.76 5.99 -0.05
C ALA A 82 1.60 6.51 -1.22
N TRP A 83 1.34 5.99 -2.43
CA TRP A 83 2.16 6.24 -3.60
C TRP A 83 1.34 6.80 -4.76
N VAL A 84 1.93 7.75 -5.47
CA VAL A 84 1.50 8.13 -6.82
C VAL A 84 2.30 7.29 -7.80
N ILE A 85 1.63 6.52 -8.64
CA ILE A 85 2.26 5.67 -9.66
C ILE A 85 1.83 6.08 -11.06
N ASP A 86 2.73 5.92 -12.01
CA ASP A 86 2.55 6.26 -13.41
C ASP A 86 3.18 5.20 -14.32
N ASN A 87 3.23 5.47 -15.62
CA ASN A 87 3.78 4.54 -16.61
C ASN A 87 5.27 4.23 -16.40
N GLU A 88 6.04 5.10 -15.73
CA GLU A 88 7.46 4.93 -15.48
C GLU A 88 7.74 4.27 -14.12
N SER A 89 6.87 4.45 -13.14
CA SER A 89 7.06 3.98 -11.75
C SER A 89 6.28 2.73 -11.38
N VAL A 90 5.32 2.29 -12.17
CA VAL A 90 4.47 1.12 -11.84
C VAL A 90 5.28 -0.16 -11.62
N GLU A 91 6.33 -0.40 -12.40
CA GLU A 91 7.19 -1.58 -12.25
C GLU A 91 8.05 -1.50 -10.99
N LEU A 92 8.53 -0.30 -10.64
CA LEU A 92 9.22 -0.07 -9.37
C LEU A 92 8.29 -0.32 -8.19
N ALA A 93 7.06 0.18 -8.25
CA ALA A 93 6.06 -0.05 -7.20
C ALA A 93 5.81 -1.55 -6.96
N LYS A 94 5.71 -2.36 -8.01
CA LYS A 94 5.59 -3.82 -7.90
C LYS A 94 6.80 -4.44 -7.17
N LYS A 95 8.02 -4.00 -7.49
CA LYS A 95 9.24 -4.48 -6.82
C LYS A 95 9.26 -4.11 -5.35
N MET A 96 8.86 -2.89 -5.02
CA MET A 96 8.80 -2.42 -3.63
C MET A 96 7.76 -3.19 -2.81
N VAL A 97 6.59 -3.47 -3.38
CA VAL A 97 5.59 -4.34 -2.74
C VAL A 97 6.17 -5.74 -2.48
N GLY A 98 6.86 -6.32 -3.46
CA GLY A 98 7.53 -7.61 -3.31
C GLY A 98 8.54 -7.63 -2.17
N ALA A 99 9.38 -6.60 -2.07
CA ALA A 99 10.36 -6.46 -0.98
C ALA A 99 9.68 -6.32 0.40
N ILE A 100 8.58 -5.61 0.47
CA ILE A 100 7.79 -5.47 1.71
C ILE A 100 7.18 -6.83 2.11
N ILE A 101 6.65 -7.60 1.16
CA ILE A 101 6.13 -8.95 1.42
C ILE A 101 7.23 -9.86 1.98
N GLU A 102 8.42 -9.86 1.37
CA GLU A 102 9.57 -10.64 1.87
C GLU A 102 9.95 -10.23 3.29
N ALA A 103 10.05 -8.93 3.58
CA ALA A 103 10.36 -8.43 4.91
C ALA A 103 9.30 -8.83 5.94
N VAL A 104 8.03 -8.87 5.54
CA VAL A 104 6.91 -9.34 6.37
C VAL A 104 7.05 -10.83 6.66
N ASP A 105 7.31 -11.65 5.64
CA ASP A 105 7.46 -13.10 5.78
C ASP A 105 8.66 -13.45 6.67
N GLU A 106 9.79 -12.80 6.47
CA GLU A 106 10.96 -12.93 7.35
C GLU A 106 10.64 -12.57 8.81
N SER A 107 9.81 -11.53 9.00
CA SER A 107 9.37 -11.13 10.34
C SER A 107 8.44 -12.14 11.00
N ALA A 108 7.58 -12.77 10.21
CA ALA A 108 6.65 -13.80 10.69
C ALA A 108 7.38 -15.10 11.10
N GLU A 109 8.53 -15.40 10.51
CA GLU A 109 9.37 -16.55 10.91
C GLU A 109 9.94 -16.41 12.32
N TYR A 110 10.05 -15.18 12.86
CA TYR A 110 10.46 -14.96 14.26
C TYR A 110 9.32 -15.14 15.27
N LEU A 111 8.08 -15.25 14.81
CA LEU A 111 6.92 -15.57 15.62
C LEU A 111 6.58 -17.04 15.37
N ASN A 112 7.00 -17.94 16.25
CA ASN A 112 6.61 -19.34 16.13
C ASN A 112 5.09 -19.52 16.36
N ALA A 113 4.54 -20.64 15.89
CA ALA A 113 3.11 -20.90 15.97
C ALA A 113 2.57 -20.87 17.41
N GLU A 114 3.39 -21.28 18.41
CA GLU A 114 3.03 -21.26 19.82
C GLU A 114 2.89 -19.82 20.34
N GLU A 115 3.79 -18.91 19.93
CA GLU A 115 3.70 -17.49 20.28
C GLU A 115 2.47 -16.81 19.66
N LEU A 116 2.05 -17.27 18.47
CA LEU A 116 0.82 -16.74 17.81
C LEU A 116 -0.46 -17.24 18.48
N GLU A 117 -0.49 -18.45 19.04
CA GLU A 117 -1.64 -18.99 19.77
C GLU A 117 -1.82 -18.33 21.15
N GLU A 118 -0.76 -17.85 21.78
CA GLU A 118 -0.81 -17.12 23.05
C GLU A 118 -1.29 -15.68 22.93
N PHE A 119 -1.43 -15.14 21.71
CA PHE A 119 -1.94 -13.78 21.53
C PHE A 119 -3.43 -13.68 21.84
N SER A 120 -3.74 -13.29 23.07
CA SER A 120 -5.07 -12.80 23.40
C SER A 120 -5.34 -11.47 22.67
N ARG A 121 -6.62 -11.10 22.54
CA ARG A 121 -7.01 -9.81 21.93
C ARG A 121 -6.32 -8.59 22.58
N SER A 122 -5.88 -8.69 23.82
CA SER A 122 -5.12 -7.66 24.53
C SER A 122 -3.68 -7.48 24.02
N ASP A 123 -3.14 -8.49 23.33
CA ASP A 123 -1.77 -8.47 22.82
C ASP A 123 -1.64 -7.97 21.38
N VAL A 124 -2.77 -7.76 20.68
CA VAL A 124 -2.79 -7.21 19.31
C VAL A 124 -2.02 -5.88 19.24
N THR A 125 -2.10 -5.06 20.27
CA THR A 125 -1.36 -3.80 20.36
C THR A 125 0.16 -4.04 20.36
N LYS A 126 0.66 -5.07 21.01
CA LYS A 126 2.10 -5.42 21.01
C LYS A 126 2.60 -5.88 19.65
N VAL A 127 1.76 -6.62 18.91
CA VAL A 127 2.09 -7.03 17.53
C VAL A 127 2.19 -5.80 16.63
N LEU A 128 1.24 -4.87 16.72
CA LEU A 128 1.25 -3.62 15.95
C LEU A 128 2.48 -2.77 16.25
N TYR A 129 2.92 -2.68 17.52
CA TYR A 129 4.13 -1.95 17.90
C TYR A 129 5.40 -2.60 17.33
N ARG A 130 5.54 -3.94 17.38
CA ARG A 130 6.67 -4.64 16.78
C ARG A 130 6.75 -4.44 15.26
N TRP A 131 5.61 -4.38 14.58
CA TRP A 131 5.52 -4.09 13.16
C TRP A 131 5.98 -2.67 12.85
N LYS A 132 5.52 -1.71 13.64
CA LYS A 132 5.89 -0.30 13.50
C LYS A 132 7.40 -0.12 13.66
N ASP A 133 7.98 -0.69 14.69
CA ASP A 133 9.43 -0.60 14.96
C ASP A 133 10.26 -1.19 13.80
N LYS A 134 9.81 -2.30 13.19
CA LYS A 134 10.50 -2.89 12.03
C LYS A 134 10.37 -2.07 10.76
N LEU A 135 9.21 -1.50 10.50
CA LEU A 135 9.00 -0.59 9.37
C LEU A 135 9.82 0.68 9.53
N GLU A 136 9.90 1.24 10.73
CA GLU A 136 10.76 2.38 11.04
C GLU A 136 12.26 2.06 10.82
N ILE A 137 12.72 0.86 11.14
CA ILE A 137 14.11 0.42 10.87
C ILE A 137 14.37 0.34 9.36
N MET A 138 13.43 -0.18 8.57
CA MET A 138 13.57 -0.24 7.11
C MET A 138 13.57 1.15 6.47
N GLU A 139 12.78 2.09 6.98
CA GLU A 139 12.74 3.47 6.52
C GLU A 139 14.01 4.25 6.90
N PHE A 140 14.63 3.94 8.03
CA PHE A 140 15.87 4.57 8.50
C PHE A 140 17.10 4.18 7.67
N GLU A 141 17.15 2.96 7.14
CA GLU A 141 18.27 2.52 6.27
C GLU A 141 18.24 3.21 4.90
N ASP A 142 17.07 3.58 4.40
CA ASP A 142 16.90 4.23 3.10
C ASP A 142 16.81 5.76 3.16
N GLY A 143 16.82 6.37 4.32
CA GLY A 143 16.79 7.83 4.49
C GLY A 143 15.50 8.51 4.01
N ALA A 144 14.38 7.77 3.91
CA ALA A 144 13.16 8.20 3.23
C ALA A 144 12.05 8.73 4.13
N CYS A 145 12.22 8.82 5.45
CA CYS A 145 11.24 9.45 6.35
C CYS A 145 11.90 10.45 7.29
N SER A 146 11.74 11.68 6.92
CA SER A 146 11.87 12.81 7.85
C SER A 146 10.47 13.24 8.30
#